data_fa89faaee232a257ec3ff54da9360ced
#
_entry.id   fa89faaee232a257ec3ff54da9360ced
#
_cell.length_a   1.000
_cell.length_b   1.000
_cell.length_c   1.000
_cell.angle_alpha   90.00
_cell.angle_beta   90.00
_cell.angle_gamma   90.00
#
_symmetry.space_group_name_H-M   'P 1'
#
loop_
_entity.id
_entity.type
_entity.pdbx_description
1 polymer ?
#
loop_
_entity_poly.entity_id
_entity_poly.type
_entity_poly.pdbx_seq_one_letter_code
_entity_poly.pdbx_strand_id
1 'polypeptide(L)'
;MLNRLLIIFIVILNNFFLNYAYSDDQINFDVSQIEVLEGGNKIIGKKRGTITTNDGVVISADNFEYDKIKNILKAKGNITVNDEANNYIINSENILYLRDQEKIQIKGKSSSLIFSNYNFKSEDIVILRDKLILESNKPTTIIDKKNQTLYEIDKLSFSIKDEILKGEKIFINTKFNQPFSDNYFFKNAIFNLKDQSYIAKDIDINLKKDIFGNKKNDPRFKGISSSSKNGVTTIDKGIFTSCKKSDKCPPWSVQAEKITYDQNKKKVLYDSALIKVYDIPVMYFPKFFHPGPTVKRQSGLLVPHINNSNILGSS
;
A
#
# COMPACT_ATOMS: atom_id res chain seq x y z
N MET A 1 35.48 34.45 -53.22
CA MET A 1 35.42 34.07 -51.73
C MET A 1 34.21 34.65 -51.03
N LEU A 2 33.81 35.87 -51.34
CA LEU A 2 32.69 36.57 -50.65
C LEU A 2 31.34 35.85 -50.83
N ASN A 3 31.01 35.30 -52.00
CA ASN A 3 29.74 34.61 -52.24
C ASN A 3 29.58 33.26 -51.49
N ARG A 4 30.67 32.57 -51.21
CA ARG A 4 30.60 31.32 -50.40
C ARG A 4 30.37 31.60 -48.94
N LEU A 5 30.91 32.67 -48.40
CA LEU A 5 30.68 33.12 -47.02
C LEU A 5 29.24 33.60 -46.82
N LEU A 6 28.66 34.28 -47.82
CA LEU A 6 27.27 34.75 -47.79
C LEU A 6 26.27 33.58 -47.78
N ILE A 7 26.54 32.55 -48.62
CA ILE A 7 25.69 31.32 -48.65
C ILE A 7 25.76 30.57 -47.32
N ILE A 8 26.94 30.43 -46.71
CA ILE A 8 27.12 29.81 -45.42
C ILE A 8 26.38 30.60 -44.33
N PHE A 9 26.42 31.93 -44.36
CA PHE A 9 25.71 32.79 -43.41
C PHE A 9 24.19 32.66 -43.55
N ILE A 10 23.65 32.56 -44.76
CA ILE A 10 22.22 32.35 -45.05
C ILE A 10 21.76 30.96 -44.57
N VAL A 11 22.58 29.91 -44.73
CA VAL A 11 22.27 28.55 -44.24
C VAL A 11 22.30 28.48 -42.73
N ILE A 12 23.21 29.19 -42.08
CA ILE A 12 23.27 29.28 -40.62
C ILE A 12 22.06 30.08 -40.06
N LEU A 13 21.68 31.19 -40.74
CA LEU A 13 20.50 31.97 -40.35
C LEU A 13 19.19 31.16 -40.43
N ASN A 14 19.04 30.32 -41.47
CA ASN A 14 17.85 29.46 -41.60
C ASN A 14 17.76 28.37 -40.53
N ASN A 15 18.87 27.93 -39.95
CA ASN A 15 18.84 26.99 -38.84
C ASN A 15 18.47 27.65 -37.50
N PHE A 16 18.59 28.96 -37.37
CA PHE A 16 18.12 29.70 -36.16
C PHE A 16 16.60 29.94 -36.14
N PHE A 17 15.92 29.78 -37.30
CA PHE A 17 14.46 29.82 -37.39
C PHE A 17 13.82 28.43 -37.41
N LEU A 18 14.48 27.41 -36.91
CA LEU A 18 13.78 26.19 -36.52
C LEU A 18 12.80 26.59 -35.40
N ASN A 19 11.59 26.91 -35.84
CA ASN A 19 10.47 27.05 -34.98
C ASN A 19 10.47 25.79 -34.10
N TYR A 20 10.75 25.96 -32.81
CA TYR A 20 10.30 24.99 -31.85
C TYR A 20 8.79 24.92 -32.04
N ALA A 21 8.32 23.88 -32.72
CA ALA A 21 6.94 23.51 -32.70
C ALA A 21 6.66 23.21 -31.21
N TYR A 22 6.19 24.19 -30.48
CA TYR A 22 5.49 23.93 -29.22
C TYR A 22 4.35 22.98 -29.62
N SER A 23 4.46 21.74 -29.27
CA SER A 23 3.34 20.85 -29.26
C SER A 23 2.34 21.56 -28.33
N ASP A 24 1.37 22.23 -28.93
CA ASP A 24 0.24 22.79 -28.19
C ASP A 24 -0.44 21.56 -27.58
N ASP A 25 -0.31 21.42 -26.30
CA ASP A 25 -0.79 20.28 -25.53
C ASP A 25 -2.32 20.40 -25.47
N GLN A 26 -2.97 20.07 -26.60
CA GLN A 26 -4.39 20.30 -26.84
C GLN A 26 -5.18 19.41 -25.89
N ILE A 27 -5.98 20.08 -25.08
CA ILE A 27 -7.04 19.43 -24.33
C ILE A 27 -8.29 19.47 -25.20
N ASN A 28 -8.88 18.32 -25.44
CA ASN A 28 -10.14 18.22 -26.14
C ASN A 28 -11.31 18.26 -25.15
N PHE A 29 -12.20 19.24 -25.30
CA PHE A 29 -13.38 19.43 -24.46
C PHE A 29 -14.62 18.94 -25.19
N ASP A 30 -15.30 17.97 -24.62
CA ASP A 30 -16.65 17.54 -25.00
C ASP A 30 -17.59 17.79 -23.84
N VAL A 31 -18.10 19.02 -23.75
CA VAL A 31 -18.95 19.48 -22.65
C VAL A 31 -20.20 20.17 -23.17
N SER A 32 -21.32 20.03 -22.48
CA SER A 32 -22.62 20.53 -22.91
C SER A 32 -22.68 22.07 -22.99
N GLN A 33 -21.88 22.77 -22.19
CA GLN A 33 -21.83 24.23 -22.18
C GLN A 33 -20.40 24.70 -21.93
N ILE A 34 -19.84 25.50 -22.85
CA ILE A 34 -18.52 26.11 -22.73
C ILE A 34 -18.65 27.61 -22.61
N GLU A 35 -17.89 28.20 -21.71
CA GLU A 35 -17.70 29.61 -21.53
C GLU A 35 -16.21 29.93 -21.63
N VAL A 36 -15.84 30.84 -22.53
CA VAL A 36 -14.44 31.21 -22.78
C VAL A 36 -14.23 32.62 -22.27
N LEU A 37 -13.33 32.79 -21.35
CA LEU A 37 -13.02 34.04 -20.65
C LEU A 37 -11.56 34.46 -20.90
N GLU A 38 -11.23 35.70 -20.51
CA GLU A 38 -9.87 36.27 -20.51
C GLU A 38 -9.18 36.11 -21.88
N GLY A 39 -9.91 36.42 -22.97
CA GLY A 39 -9.35 36.33 -24.33
C GLY A 39 -8.95 34.92 -24.76
N GLY A 40 -9.58 33.88 -24.19
CA GLY A 40 -9.29 32.49 -24.52
C GLY A 40 -8.34 31.79 -23.55
N ASN A 41 -7.85 32.50 -22.54
CA ASN A 41 -6.91 31.94 -21.56
C ASN A 41 -7.59 31.11 -20.46
N LYS A 42 -8.89 31.31 -20.26
CA LYS A 42 -9.66 30.57 -19.28
C LYS A 42 -10.89 29.94 -19.92
N ILE A 43 -11.04 28.62 -19.75
CA ILE A 43 -12.16 27.83 -20.25
C ILE A 43 -12.95 27.26 -19.08
N ILE A 44 -14.25 27.47 -19.06
CA ILE A 44 -15.16 26.90 -18.07
C ILE A 44 -16.15 25.98 -18.79
N GLY A 45 -16.17 24.71 -18.39
CA GLY A 45 -17.15 23.73 -18.84
C GLY A 45 -18.21 23.51 -17.78
N LYS A 46 -19.48 23.51 -18.15
CA LYS A 46 -20.62 23.31 -17.26
C LYS A 46 -21.55 22.21 -17.81
N LYS A 47 -22.38 21.65 -16.93
CA LYS A 47 -23.40 20.63 -17.27
C LYS A 47 -22.79 19.33 -17.79
N ARG A 48 -21.97 18.71 -16.96
CA ARG A 48 -21.33 17.42 -17.21
C ARG A 48 -20.76 17.26 -18.64
N GLY A 49 -19.57 16.78 -18.70
CA GLY A 49 -18.90 16.49 -19.95
C GLY A 49 -17.63 15.69 -19.72
N THR A 50 -16.83 15.59 -20.77
CA THR A 50 -15.53 14.90 -20.74
C THR A 50 -14.43 15.80 -21.26
N ILE A 51 -13.26 15.61 -20.72
CA ILE A 51 -11.99 16.17 -21.21
C ILE A 51 -11.09 15.01 -21.55
N THR A 52 -10.52 15.04 -22.75
CA THR A 52 -9.50 14.06 -23.16
C THR A 52 -8.17 14.78 -23.34
N THR A 53 -7.14 14.26 -22.68
CA THR A 53 -5.76 14.72 -22.82
C THR A 53 -5.08 14.03 -24.00
N ASN A 54 -3.98 14.59 -24.53
CA ASN A 54 -3.28 14.04 -25.70
C ASN A 54 -2.74 12.62 -25.47
N ASP A 55 -2.42 12.28 -24.22
CA ASP A 55 -1.96 10.96 -23.79
C ASP A 55 -3.11 9.97 -23.51
N GLY A 56 -4.34 10.35 -23.87
CA GLY A 56 -5.50 9.45 -23.84
C GLY A 56 -6.21 9.36 -22.49
N VAL A 57 -5.84 10.18 -21.50
CA VAL A 57 -6.59 10.20 -20.22
C VAL A 57 -7.93 10.90 -20.40
N VAL A 58 -9.00 10.24 -19.99
CA VAL A 58 -10.37 10.75 -20.05
C VAL A 58 -10.82 11.19 -18.67
N ILE A 59 -11.19 12.45 -18.53
CA ILE A 59 -11.71 13.03 -17.28
C ILE A 59 -13.18 13.43 -17.49
N SER A 60 -14.09 12.78 -16.78
CA SER A 60 -15.52 13.14 -16.76
C SER A 60 -15.83 13.88 -15.47
N ALA A 61 -16.59 14.97 -15.53
CA ALA A 61 -17.02 15.74 -14.36
C ALA A 61 -18.25 16.60 -14.65
N ASP A 62 -18.89 17.12 -13.60
CA ASP A 62 -20.04 18.03 -13.75
C ASP A 62 -19.59 19.43 -14.17
N ASN A 63 -18.42 19.89 -13.69
CA ASN A 63 -17.86 21.20 -14.00
C ASN A 63 -16.34 21.13 -14.17
N PHE A 64 -15.83 21.96 -15.08
CA PHE A 64 -14.42 22.12 -15.38
C PHE A 64 -14.02 23.60 -15.38
N GLU A 65 -12.78 23.86 -14.96
CA GLU A 65 -12.11 25.15 -15.09
C GLU A 65 -10.68 24.88 -15.57
N TYR A 66 -10.31 25.38 -16.73
CA TYR A 66 -8.96 25.25 -17.26
C TYR A 66 -8.33 26.64 -17.45
N ASP A 67 -7.23 26.87 -16.77
CA ASP A 67 -6.37 28.06 -16.90
C ASP A 67 -5.19 27.68 -17.81
N LYS A 68 -5.19 28.17 -19.05
CA LYS A 68 -4.15 27.87 -20.06
C LYS A 68 -2.80 28.45 -19.68
N ILE A 69 -2.76 29.64 -19.07
CA ILE A 69 -1.50 30.30 -18.72
C ILE A 69 -0.77 29.54 -17.61
N LYS A 70 -1.52 29.06 -16.62
CA LYS A 70 -0.97 28.29 -15.50
C LYS A 70 -0.91 26.79 -15.78
N ASN A 71 -1.49 26.35 -16.88
CA ASN A 71 -1.65 24.97 -17.28
C ASN A 71 -2.29 24.11 -16.15
N ILE A 72 -3.37 24.65 -15.54
CA ILE A 72 -4.06 24.04 -14.41
C ILE A 72 -5.49 23.69 -14.82
N LEU A 73 -5.83 22.40 -14.68
CA LEU A 73 -7.21 21.91 -14.84
C LEU A 73 -7.79 21.60 -13.47
N LYS A 74 -8.96 22.19 -13.18
CA LYS A 74 -9.80 21.86 -12.03
C LYS A 74 -11.06 21.16 -12.53
N ALA A 75 -11.42 20.05 -11.88
CA ALA A 75 -12.70 19.39 -12.11
C ALA A 75 -13.45 19.25 -10.79
N LYS A 76 -14.78 19.35 -10.84
CA LYS A 76 -15.63 19.31 -9.65
C LYS A 76 -16.96 18.61 -9.95
N GLY A 77 -17.38 17.78 -9.00
CA GLY A 77 -18.62 17.01 -8.99
C GLY A 77 -18.56 15.73 -9.82
N ASN A 78 -18.87 14.60 -9.22
CA ASN A 78 -19.00 13.27 -9.84
C ASN A 78 -17.86 12.94 -10.82
N ILE A 79 -16.62 13.12 -10.37
CA ILE A 79 -15.44 12.99 -11.23
C ILE A 79 -15.07 11.52 -11.40
N THR A 80 -14.81 11.15 -12.65
CA THR A 80 -14.14 9.88 -13.00
C THR A 80 -12.97 10.21 -13.92
N VAL A 81 -11.76 9.80 -13.54
CA VAL A 81 -10.57 9.82 -14.41
C VAL A 81 -10.27 8.40 -14.82
N ASN A 82 -10.20 8.15 -16.11
CA ASN A 82 -9.82 6.87 -16.67
C ASN A 82 -8.48 7.03 -17.41
N ASP A 83 -7.45 6.35 -16.92
CA ASP A 83 -6.14 6.25 -17.57
C ASP A 83 -5.94 4.79 -18.01
N GLU A 84 -6.37 4.49 -19.24
CA GLU A 84 -6.29 3.13 -19.79
C GLU A 84 -4.85 2.67 -19.98
N ALA A 85 -3.95 3.58 -20.37
CA ALA A 85 -2.55 3.26 -20.59
C ALA A 85 -1.85 2.74 -19.31
N ASN A 86 -2.23 3.30 -18.15
CA ASN A 86 -1.69 2.92 -16.86
C ASN A 86 -2.65 2.04 -16.04
N ASN A 87 -3.81 1.68 -16.62
CA ASN A 87 -4.79 0.76 -16.06
C ASN A 87 -5.32 1.16 -14.68
N TYR A 88 -5.66 2.46 -14.49
CA TYR A 88 -6.29 2.90 -13.26
C TYR A 88 -7.50 3.81 -13.50
N ILE A 89 -8.43 3.79 -12.56
CA ILE A 89 -9.60 4.64 -12.51
C ILE A 89 -9.63 5.40 -11.18
N ILE A 90 -9.84 6.72 -11.24
CA ILE A 90 -10.02 7.58 -10.07
C ILE A 90 -11.48 8.02 -10.00
N ASN A 91 -12.08 7.93 -8.82
CA ASN A 91 -13.38 8.55 -8.54
C ASN A 91 -13.21 9.58 -7.43
N SER A 92 -13.77 10.77 -7.58
CA SER A 92 -13.64 11.86 -6.61
C SER A 92 -14.71 12.94 -6.80
N GLU A 93 -14.80 13.86 -5.83
CA GLU A 93 -15.61 15.07 -5.93
C GLU A 93 -14.81 16.29 -6.38
N ASN A 94 -13.49 16.30 -6.15
CA ASN A 94 -12.64 17.42 -6.50
C ASN A 94 -11.27 16.94 -6.97
N ILE A 95 -10.82 17.44 -8.12
CA ILE A 95 -9.50 17.20 -8.67
C ILE A 95 -8.86 18.52 -9.08
N LEU A 96 -7.58 18.64 -8.77
CA LEU A 96 -6.66 19.66 -9.27
C LEU A 96 -5.55 18.95 -10.04
N TYR A 97 -5.46 19.18 -11.34
CA TYR A 97 -4.39 18.64 -12.18
C TYR A 97 -3.42 19.78 -12.57
N LEU A 98 -2.22 19.71 -12.04
CA LEU A 98 -1.09 20.60 -12.36
C LEU A 98 -0.32 19.94 -13.52
N ARG A 99 -0.66 20.29 -14.75
CA ARG A 99 -0.18 19.59 -15.95
C ARG A 99 1.33 19.71 -16.14
N ASP A 100 1.92 20.88 -15.91
CA ASP A 100 3.38 21.09 -16.02
C ASP A 100 4.18 20.22 -15.02
N GLN A 101 3.53 19.76 -13.97
CA GLN A 101 4.14 18.91 -12.94
C GLN A 101 3.71 17.44 -13.07
N GLU A 102 2.87 17.13 -14.05
CA GLU A 102 2.22 15.82 -14.18
C GLU A 102 1.62 15.33 -12.84
N LYS A 103 1.02 16.25 -12.08
CA LYS A 103 0.57 16.02 -10.71
C LYS A 103 -0.92 16.19 -10.57
N ILE A 104 -1.61 15.13 -10.21
CA ILE A 104 -3.04 15.13 -9.87
C ILE A 104 -3.20 15.13 -8.36
N GLN A 105 -3.89 16.13 -7.81
CA GLN A 105 -4.31 16.18 -6.42
C GLN A 105 -5.82 15.88 -6.36
N ILE A 106 -6.16 14.88 -5.58
CA ILE A 106 -7.53 14.38 -5.42
C ILE A 106 -7.95 14.68 -3.99
N LYS A 107 -9.07 15.38 -3.80
CA LYS A 107 -9.55 15.80 -2.48
C LYS A 107 -11.01 15.40 -2.28
N GLY A 108 -11.31 14.90 -1.09
CA GLY A 108 -12.65 14.56 -0.65
C GLY A 108 -12.78 13.17 -0.05
N LYS A 109 -13.76 13.00 0.82
CA LYS A 109 -13.97 11.77 1.61
C LYS A 109 -14.24 10.51 0.81
N SER A 110 -14.70 10.66 -0.42
CA SER A 110 -15.04 9.54 -1.32
C SER A 110 -13.97 9.26 -2.36
N SER A 111 -12.81 9.88 -2.25
CA SER A 111 -11.76 9.72 -3.24
C SER A 111 -11.25 8.28 -3.25
N SER A 112 -11.28 7.66 -4.41
CA SER A 112 -10.79 6.30 -4.60
C SER A 112 -9.97 6.19 -5.88
N LEU A 113 -8.93 5.35 -5.81
CA LEU A 113 -8.18 4.90 -6.97
C LEU A 113 -8.34 3.39 -7.07
N ILE A 114 -8.78 2.93 -8.22
CA ILE A 114 -8.93 1.50 -8.52
C ILE A 114 -7.81 1.13 -9.49
N PHE A 115 -6.95 0.21 -9.08
CA PHE A 115 -5.86 -0.30 -9.88
C PHE A 115 -5.83 -1.82 -9.79
N SER A 116 -5.97 -2.52 -10.91
CA SER A 116 -6.01 -3.99 -10.93
C SER A 116 -7.03 -4.54 -9.91
N ASN A 117 -6.59 -5.32 -8.92
CA ASN A 117 -7.44 -5.87 -7.85
C ASN A 117 -7.53 -4.99 -6.61
N TYR A 118 -6.83 -3.86 -6.60
CA TYR A 118 -6.72 -2.96 -5.45
C TYR A 118 -7.69 -1.80 -5.55
N ASN A 119 -8.31 -1.45 -4.43
CA ASN A 119 -9.12 -0.24 -4.28
C ASN A 119 -8.57 0.58 -3.13
N PHE A 120 -7.98 1.73 -3.45
CA PHE A 120 -7.46 2.72 -2.50
C PHE A 120 -8.54 3.73 -2.19
N LYS A 121 -8.81 3.99 -0.91
CA LYS A 121 -9.74 5.02 -0.44
C LYS A 121 -9.05 5.92 0.56
N SER A 122 -9.08 7.23 0.32
CA SER A 122 -8.48 8.24 1.19
C SER A 122 -9.19 9.59 1.03
N GLU A 123 -8.97 10.50 1.97
CA GLU A 123 -9.45 11.89 1.86
C GLU A 123 -8.54 12.78 1.01
N ASP A 124 -7.28 12.40 0.83
CA ASP A 124 -6.27 13.19 0.12
C ASP A 124 -5.29 12.25 -0.58
N ILE A 125 -5.34 12.22 -1.90
CA ILE A 125 -4.47 11.39 -2.73
C ILE A 125 -3.73 12.31 -3.71
N VAL A 126 -2.44 12.12 -3.83
CA VAL A 126 -1.60 12.76 -4.84
C VAL A 126 -1.05 11.70 -5.78
N ILE A 127 -1.19 11.92 -7.07
CA ILE A 127 -0.62 11.05 -8.10
C ILE A 127 0.42 11.86 -8.88
N LEU A 128 1.65 11.36 -8.91
CA LEU A 128 2.74 11.83 -9.76
C LEU A 128 2.74 10.93 -11.00
N ARG A 129 2.14 11.41 -12.09
CA ARG A 129 1.89 10.62 -13.29
C ARG A 129 3.18 10.24 -14.03
N ASP A 130 4.14 11.15 -14.08
CA ASP A 130 5.47 10.93 -14.65
C ASP A 130 6.22 9.75 -14.02
N LYS A 131 6.00 9.55 -12.72
CA LYS A 131 6.64 8.50 -11.92
C LYS A 131 5.73 7.30 -11.65
N LEU A 132 4.45 7.41 -11.96
CA LEU A 132 3.41 6.44 -11.60
C LEU A 132 3.42 6.13 -10.09
N ILE A 133 3.51 7.19 -9.29
CA ILE A 133 3.52 7.10 -7.82
C ILE A 133 2.25 7.74 -7.27
N LEU A 134 1.56 7.00 -6.40
CA LEU A 134 0.47 7.49 -5.56
C LEU A 134 1.01 7.73 -4.16
N GLU A 135 0.66 8.88 -3.59
CA GLU A 135 1.02 9.25 -2.22
C GLU A 135 -0.22 9.72 -1.45
N SER A 136 -0.26 9.40 -0.16
CA SER A 136 -1.22 9.97 0.78
C SER A 136 -0.57 10.17 2.15
N ASN A 137 -0.81 11.35 2.73
CA ASN A 137 -0.44 11.69 4.11
C ASN A 137 -1.66 11.63 5.05
N LYS A 138 -2.75 11.03 4.59
CA LYS A 138 -3.98 10.79 5.36
C LYS A 138 -4.24 9.30 5.48
N PRO A 139 -4.97 8.86 6.52
CA PRO A 139 -5.36 7.48 6.65
C PRO A 139 -5.99 6.96 5.36
N THR A 140 -5.41 5.91 4.84
CA THR A 140 -5.82 5.30 3.59
C THR A 140 -6.17 3.83 3.81
N THR A 141 -7.31 3.43 3.29
CA THR A 141 -7.75 2.03 3.27
C THR A 141 -7.48 1.45 1.90
N ILE A 142 -6.84 0.28 1.86
CA ILE A 142 -6.62 -0.48 0.63
C ILE A 142 -7.33 -1.83 0.76
N ILE A 143 -8.16 -2.16 -0.21
CA ILE A 143 -8.83 -3.47 -0.29
C ILE A 143 -8.20 -4.25 -1.45
N ASP A 144 -7.51 -5.33 -1.13
CA ASP A 144 -7.10 -6.35 -2.09
C ASP A 144 -8.24 -7.35 -2.25
N LYS A 145 -8.96 -7.26 -3.36
CA LYS A 145 -10.11 -8.12 -3.65
C LYS A 145 -9.71 -9.56 -3.92
N LYS A 146 -8.54 -9.78 -4.53
CA LYS A 146 -8.05 -11.11 -4.88
C LYS A 146 -7.68 -11.92 -3.64
N ASN A 147 -6.94 -11.31 -2.72
CA ASN A 147 -6.45 -11.98 -1.51
C ASN A 147 -7.37 -11.75 -0.30
N GLN A 148 -8.47 -11.02 -0.47
CA GLN A 148 -9.39 -10.64 0.62
C GLN A 148 -8.66 -10.01 1.81
N THR A 149 -7.72 -9.10 1.51
CA THR A 149 -6.88 -8.45 2.51
C THR A 149 -7.23 -6.97 2.59
N LEU A 150 -7.42 -6.48 3.80
CA LEU A 150 -7.63 -5.08 4.13
C LEU A 150 -6.33 -4.52 4.70
N TYR A 151 -5.89 -3.39 4.18
CA TYR A 151 -4.80 -2.59 4.72
C TYR A 151 -5.35 -1.24 5.18
N GLU A 152 -4.95 -0.79 6.34
CA GLU A 152 -5.16 0.57 6.85
C GLU A 152 -3.79 1.18 7.13
N ILE A 153 -3.51 2.35 6.56
CA ILE A 153 -2.16 2.94 6.54
C ILE A 153 -2.28 4.44 6.77
N ASP A 154 -1.57 4.99 7.75
CA ASP A 154 -1.63 6.43 8.06
C ASP A 154 -0.96 7.28 7.00
N LYS A 155 0.19 6.83 6.48
CA LYS A 155 0.90 7.47 5.37
C LYS A 155 1.40 6.42 4.41
N LEU A 156 1.22 6.64 3.12
CA LEU A 156 1.65 5.71 2.11
C LEU A 156 2.30 6.38 0.90
N SER A 157 3.18 5.63 0.25
CA SER A 157 3.64 5.83 -1.11
C SER A 157 3.54 4.51 -1.86
N PHE A 158 2.90 4.51 -3.01
CA PHE A 158 2.65 3.31 -3.81
C PHE A 158 3.16 3.52 -5.23
N SER A 159 4.12 2.69 -5.67
CA SER A 159 4.52 2.60 -7.08
C SER A 159 3.51 1.76 -7.84
N ILE A 160 2.74 2.39 -8.73
CA ILE A 160 1.73 1.72 -9.55
C ILE A 160 2.40 0.70 -10.49
N LYS A 161 3.53 1.08 -11.10
CA LYS A 161 4.28 0.23 -12.04
C LYS A 161 4.86 -1.01 -11.39
N ASP A 162 5.47 -0.84 -10.21
CA ASP A 162 6.20 -1.92 -9.53
C ASP A 162 5.34 -2.67 -8.53
N GLU A 163 4.16 -2.15 -8.20
CA GLU A 163 3.25 -2.61 -7.13
C GLU A 163 3.96 -2.67 -5.76
N ILE A 164 4.84 -1.70 -5.51
CA ILE A 164 5.54 -1.56 -4.24
C ILE A 164 4.83 -0.55 -3.36
N LEU A 165 4.34 -1.00 -2.22
CA LEU A 165 3.68 -0.22 -1.20
C LEU A 165 4.65 0.05 -0.05
N LYS A 166 4.87 1.31 0.28
CA LYS A 166 5.60 1.76 1.48
C LYS A 166 4.64 2.47 2.40
N GLY A 167 4.69 2.17 3.69
CA GLY A 167 3.76 2.78 4.63
C GLY A 167 4.28 2.94 6.04
N GLU A 168 3.61 3.82 6.78
CA GLU A 168 3.78 4.05 8.21
C GLU A 168 2.49 3.72 8.96
N LYS A 169 2.60 3.13 10.16
CA LYS A 169 1.49 2.70 11.02
C LYS A 169 0.46 1.87 10.24
N ILE A 170 0.87 0.70 9.91
CA ILE A 170 0.13 -0.19 9.03
C ILE A 170 -0.60 -1.24 9.86
N PHE A 171 -1.89 -1.35 9.63
CA PHE A 171 -2.72 -2.46 10.07
C PHE A 171 -3.13 -3.29 8.86
N ILE A 172 -3.01 -4.61 8.95
CA ILE A 172 -3.43 -5.55 7.91
C ILE A 172 -4.34 -6.59 8.54
N ASN A 173 -5.49 -6.80 7.91
CA ASN A 173 -6.42 -7.87 8.24
C ASN A 173 -6.53 -8.80 7.04
N THR A 174 -6.02 -10.02 7.18
CA THR A 174 -6.10 -11.03 6.11
C THR A 174 -7.42 -11.79 6.18
N LYS A 175 -8.04 -12.02 5.02
CA LYS A 175 -9.35 -12.67 4.94
C LYS A 175 -10.42 -11.95 5.78
N PHE A 176 -10.46 -10.62 5.66
CA PHE A 176 -11.31 -9.74 6.47
C PHE A 176 -12.81 -10.09 6.41
N ASN A 177 -13.26 -10.84 5.42
CA ASN A 177 -14.63 -11.34 5.30
C ASN A 177 -14.91 -12.60 6.14
N GLN A 178 -13.92 -13.15 6.85
CA GLN A 178 -14.07 -14.34 7.68
C GLN A 178 -14.14 -13.98 9.17
N PRO A 179 -14.86 -14.75 9.99
CA PRO A 179 -15.04 -14.45 11.41
C PRO A 179 -13.73 -14.47 12.22
N PHE A 180 -12.68 -15.11 11.71
CA PHE A 180 -11.36 -15.15 12.33
C PHE A 180 -10.30 -14.90 11.27
N SER A 181 -9.53 -13.84 11.46
CA SER A 181 -8.49 -13.37 10.55
C SER A 181 -7.18 -13.14 11.29
N ASP A 182 -6.06 -13.23 10.57
CA ASP A 182 -4.79 -12.79 11.11
C ASP A 182 -4.69 -11.27 10.99
N ASN A 183 -4.18 -10.63 12.04
CA ASN A 183 -3.97 -9.20 12.11
C ASN A 183 -2.49 -8.89 12.28
N TYR A 184 -1.97 -7.99 11.45
CA TYR A 184 -0.60 -7.55 11.49
C TYR A 184 -0.56 -6.05 11.77
N PHE A 185 0.30 -5.63 12.67
CA PHE A 185 0.58 -4.23 12.97
C PHE A 185 2.07 -3.99 12.74
N PHE A 186 2.38 -3.00 11.92
CA PHE A 186 3.75 -2.60 11.61
C PHE A 186 3.89 -1.09 11.78
N LYS A 187 4.97 -0.65 12.41
CA LYS A 187 5.26 0.78 12.46
C LYS A 187 5.66 1.31 11.09
N ASN A 188 6.50 0.56 10.38
CA ASN A 188 6.90 0.85 9.01
C ASN A 188 7.02 -0.47 8.24
N ALA A 189 6.61 -0.47 6.98
CA ALA A 189 6.85 -1.62 6.11
C ALA A 189 6.94 -1.22 4.63
N ILE A 190 7.57 -2.12 3.88
CA ILE A 190 7.61 -2.12 2.42
C ILE A 190 7.07 -3.47 1.96
N PHE A 191 6.05 -3.45 1.12
CA PHE A 191 5.43 -4.62 0.52
C PHE A 191 5.68 -4.62 -0.98
N ASN A 192 6.01 -5.76 -1.52
CA ASN A 192 5.85 -6.04 -2.92
C ASN A 192 4.55 -6.83 -3.10
N LEU A 193 3.52 -6.19 -3.66
CA LEU A 193 2.21 -6.79 -3.79
C LEU A 193 2.13 -7.84 -4.91
N LYS A 194 3.10 -7.85 -5.85
CA LYS A 194 3.18 -8.85 -6.93
C LYS A 194 3.53 -10.24 -6.40
N ASP A 195 4.56 -10.32 -5.55
CA ASP A 195 5.06 -11.58 -5.01
C ASP A 195 4.66 -11.81 -3.54
N GLN A 196 3.84 -10.92 -2.96
CA GLN A 196 3.35 -10.97 -1.59
C GLN A 196 4.49 -10.99 -0.55
N SER A 197 5.65 -10.38 -0.88
CA SER A 197 6.77 -10.25 0.03
C SER A 197 6.73 -8.93 0.79
N TYR A 198 7.35 -8.90 1.97
CA TYR A 198 7.47 -7.68 2.75
C TYR A 198 8.72 -7.64 3.63
N ILE A 199 9.09 -6.43 4.01
CA ILE A 199 10.03 -6.12 5.09
C ILE A 199 9.36 -5.10 6.00
N ALA A 200 9.38 -5.36 7.31
CA ALA A 200 8.69 -4.52 8.30
C ALA A 200 9.51 -4.31 9.56
N LYS A 201 9.21 -3.22 10.29
CA LYS A 201 9.80 -2.88 11.59
C LYS A 201 8.71 -2.71 12.64
N ASP A 202 9.10 -2.98 13.91
CA ASP A 202 8.22 -2.88 15.09
C ASP A 202 6.90 -3.61 14.85
N ILE A 203 6.97 -4.93 14.94
CA ILE A 203 5.87 -5.81 14.54
C ILE A 203 5.06 -6.32 15.72
N ASP A 204 3.75 -6.41 15.55
CA ASP A 204 2.82 -7.14 16.39
C ASP A 204 1.87 -7.94 15.48
N ILE A 205 1.99 -9.25 15.49
CA ILE A 205 1.21 -10.17 14.67
C ILE A 205 0.29 -10.98 15.56
N ASN A 206 -1.01 -10.87 15.35
CA ASN A 206 -2.03 -11.63 16.06
C ASN A 206 -2.61 -12.65 15.09
N LEU A 207 -2.36 -13.91 15.36
CA LEU A 207 -2.89 -14.99 14.55
C LEU A 207 -4.33 -15.32 14.94
N LYS A 208 -5.03 -15.94 14.04
CA LYS A 208 -6.36 -16.51 14.25
C LYS A 208 -6.40 -17.39 15.50
N LYS A 209 -7.41 -17.20 16.36
CA LYS A 209 -7.50 -17.83 17.68
C LYS A 209 -7.45 -19.36 17.65
N ASP A 210 -8.08 -19.99 16.67
CA ASP A 210 -8.18 -21.44 16.57
C ASP A 210 -7.04 -22.09 15.76
N ILE A 211 -6.03 -21.32 15.36
CA ILE A 211 -4.96 -21.78 14.48
C ILE A 211 -4.16 -22.98 15.08
N PHE A 212 -4.05 -23.07 16.41
CA PHE A 212 -3.46 -24.19 17.15
C PHE A 212 -4.52 -25.12 17.79
N GLY A 213 -5.75 -25.14 17.26
CA GLY A 213 -6.82 -26.05 17.70
C GLY A 213 -7.56 -25.64 18.96
N ASN A 214 -7.18 -24.56 19.65
CA ASN A 214 -7.86 -24.08 20.86
C ASN A 214 -8.34 -22.64 20.70
N LYS A 215 -9.66 -22.44 20.60
CA LYS A 215 -10.29 -21.12 20.43
C LYS A 215 -10.10 -20.16 21.62
N LYS A 216 -9.64 -20.66 22.77
CA LYS A 216 -9.36 -19.84 23.95
C LYS A 216 -7.98 -19.19 23.93
N ASN A 217 -7.12 -19.60 23.00
CA ASN A 217 -5.76 -19.06 22.84
C ASN A 217 -5.79 -17.78 22.00
N ASP A 218 -4.83 -16.89 22.28
CA ASP A 218 -4.56 -15.68 21.52
C ASP A 218 -3.10 -15.71 21.02
N PRO A 219 -2.77 -16.56 20.01
CA PRO A 219 -1.42 -16.73 19.52
C PRO A 219 -0.92 -15.46 18.83
N ARG A 220 0.27 -15.01 19.24
CA ARG A 220 0.83 -13.77 18.75
C ARG A 220 2.34 -13.76 18.75
N PHE A 221 2.88 -12.96 17.82
CA PHE A 221 4.30 -12.65 17.72
C PHE A 221 4.51 -11.16 17.90
N LYS A 222 5.62 -10.81 18.55
CA LYS A 222 6.17 -9.45 18.56
C LYS A 222 7.63 -9.53 18.13
N GLY A 223 8.16 -8.48 17.54
CA GLY A 223 9.56 -8.43 17.16
C GLY A 223 10.00 -7.05 16.68
N ILE A 224 11.29 -6.85 16.56
CA ILE A 224 11.87 -5.59 16.11
C ILE A 224 11.75 -5.45 14.60
N SER A 225 11.96 -6.54 13.87
CA SER A 225 11.82 -6.57 12.41
C SER A 225 11.24 -7.90 11.94
N SER A 226 10.66 -7.87 10.75
CA SER A 226 10.17 -9.07 10.06
C SER A 226 10.35 -8.93 8.57
N SER A 227 10.58 -10.06 7.92
CA SER A 227 10.52 -10.16 6.47
C SER A 227 9.78 -11.44 6.09
N SER A 228 9.07 -11.38 4.96
CA SER A 228 8.39 -12.54 4.39
C SER A 228 8.65 -12.61 2.90
N LYS A 229 9.03 -13.80 2.42
CA LYS A 229 9.20 -14.10 1.00
C LYS A 229 9.05 -15.59 0.75
N ASN A 230 8.35 -15.96 -0.34
CA ASN A 230 8.19 -17.36 -0.78
C ASN A 230 7.65 -18.29 0.32
N GLY A 231 6.73 -17.80 1.17
CA GLY A 231 6.16 -18.59 2.26
C GLY A 231 7.08 -18.78 3.47
N VAL A 232 8.21 -18.08 3.53
CA VAL A 232 9.10 -18.06 4.69
C VAL A 232 9.04 -16.68 5.32
N THR A 233 8.59 -16.62 6.57
CA THR A 233 8.55 -15.39 7.37
C THR A 233 9.59 -15.48 8.48
N THR A 234 10.44 -14.47 8.59
CA THR A 234 11.43 -14.33 9.68
C THR A 234 11.07 -13.16 10.56
N ILE A 235 11.31 -13.30 11.86
CA ILE A 235 11.11 -12.28 12.89
C ILE A 235 12.39 -12.20 13.71
N ASP A 236 13.03 -11.05 13.77
CA ASP A 236 14.23 -10.81 14.55
C ASP A 236 13.86 -10.31 15.95
N LYS A 237 14.58 -10.80 16.96
CA LYS A 237 14.34 -10.59 18.39
C LYS A 237 12.86 -10.80 18.71
N GLY A 238 12.39 -11.98 18.29
CA GLY A 238 10.98 -12.33 18.33
C GLY A 238 10.55 -12.86 19.68
N ILE A 239 9.30 -12.57 20.05
CA ILE A 239 8.61 -13.16 21.20
C ILE A 239 7.33 -13.80 20.67
N PHE A 240 7.14 -15.08 21.02
CA PHE A 240 5.91 -15.83 20.74
C PHE A 240 5.22 -16.24 22.02
N THR A 241 3.90 -16.13 22.05
CA THR A 241 3.03 -16.74 23.09
C THR A 241 1.67 -17.06 22.49
N SER A 242 0.98 -18.05 23.06
CA SER A 242 -0.43 -18.32 22.74
C SER A 242 -1.38 -18.04 23.92
N CYS A 243 -0.87 -17.47 25.00
CA CYS A 243 -1.67 -17.13 26.18
C CYS A 243 -2.72 -16.06 25.86
N LYS A 244 -3.78 -16.00 26.64
CA LYS A 244 -4.83 -15.00 26.47
C LYS A 244 -4.27 -13.59 26.57
N LYS A 245 -4.81 -12.68 25.76
CA LYS A 245 -4.44 -11.25 25.82
C LYS A 245 -4.86 -10.57 27.12
N SER A 246 -5.89 -11.09 27.80
CA SER A 246 -6.34 -10.61 29.11
C SER A 246 -5.30 -10.81 30.21
N ASP A 247 -4.37 -11.75 30.03
CA ASP A 247 -3.32 -12.01 30.98
C ASP A 247 -2.25 -10.93 30.87
N LYS A 248 -2.07 -10.11 31.91
CA LYS A 248 -1.11 -8.99 31.92
C LYS A 248 0.32 -9.47 31.66
N CYS A 249 0.67 -10.61 32.27
CA CYS A 249 1.94 -11.31 32.03
C CYS A 249 1.57 -12.71 31.48
N PRO A 250 1.96 -13.06 30.28
CA PRO A 250 1.62 -14.36 29.74
C PRO A 250 2.26 -15.45 30.58
N PRO A 251 1.48 -16.50 30.99
CA PRO A 251 2.01 -17.63 31.76
C PRO A 251 3.25 -18.25 31.14
N TRP A 252 3.38 -18.21 29.80
CA TRP A 252 4.58 -18.64 29.12
C TRP A 252 4.83 -17.83 27.85
N SER A 253 6.09 -17.70 27.47
CA SER A 253 6.52 -17.14 26.19
C SER A 253 7.83 -17.77 25.73
N VAL A 254 8.07 -17.71 24.44
CA VAL A 254 9.37 -18.05 23.82
C VAL A 254 9.94 -16.77 23.25
N GLN A 255 11.08 -16.35 23.76
CA GLN A 255 11.87 -15.25 23.22
C GLN A 255 13.03 -15.86 22.43
N ALA A 256 13.30 -15.36 21.22
CA ALA A 256 14.42 -15.85 20.41
C ALA A 256 15.08 -14.71 19.64
N GLU A 257 16.35 -14.87 19.33
CA GLU A 257 17.05 -13.93 18.46
C GLU A 257 16.46 -13.93 17.06
N LYS A 258 16.02 -15.11 16.58
CA LYS A 258 15.33 -15.26 15.31
C LYS A 258 14.24 -16.32 15.40
N ILE A 259 13.05 -15.98 14.90
CA ILE A 259 11.93 -16.90 14.69
C ILE A 259 11.72 -17.03 13.19
N THR A 260 11.66 -18.25 12.66
CA THR A 260 11.41 -18.51 11.25
C THR A 260 10.18 -19.39 11.11
N TYR A 261 9.12 -18.85 10.53
CA TYR A 261 7.95 -19.61 10.13
C TYR A 261 8.06 -20.01 8.65
N ASP A 262 8.29 -21.29 8.41
CA ASP A 262 8.37 -21.87 7.07
C ASP A 262 7.05 -22.58 6.77
N GLN A 263 6.20 -21.93 5.97
CA GLN A 263 4.89 -22.46 5.57
C GLN A 263 5.03 -23.70 4.69
N ASN A 264 6.08 -23.77 3.87
CA ASN A 264 6.31 -24.89 2.96
C ASN A 264 6.68 -26.16 3.74
N LYS A 265 7.50 -26.02 4.75
CA LYS A 265 7.91 -27.12 5.66
C LYS A 265 6.96 -27.27 6.85
N LYS A 266 5.97 -26.39 6.98
CA LYS A 266 5.00 -26.37 8.09
C LYS A 266 5.67 -26.41 9.47
N LYS A 267 6.70 -25.60 9.68
CA LYS A 267 7.52 -25.56 10.91
C LYS A 267 7.75 -24.13 11.36
N VAL A 268 7.81 -23.95 12.68
CA VAL A 268 8.31 -22.74 13.30
C VAL A 268 9.65 -23.10 13.97
N LEU A 269 10.72 -22.45 13.52
CA LEU A 269 12.08 -22.65 14.02
C LEU A 269 12.48 -21.46 14.88
N TYR A 270 13.27 -21.70 15.88
CA TYR A 270 13.77 -20.72 16.83
C TYR A 270 15.27 -20.87 16.96
N ASP A 271 15.98 -19.77 16.77
CA ASP A 271 17.42 -19.67 17.02
C ASP A 271 17.66 -18.88 18.30
N SER A 272 18.53 -19.40 19.20
CA SER A 272 18.83 -18.83 20.53
C SER A 272 17.58 -18.54 21.34
N ALA A 273 16.79 -19.56 21.59
CA ALA A 273 15.49 -19.45 22.22
C ALA A 273 15.55 -19.57 23.74
N LEU A 274 14.83 -18.70 24.41
CA LEU A 274 14.66 -18.66 25.85
C LEU A 274 13.17 -18.86 26.17
N ILE A 275 12.85 -19.98 26.83
CA ILE A 275 11.51 -20.21 27.35
C ILE A 275 11.37 -19.48 28.67
N LYS A 276 10.32 -18.69 28.80
CA LYS A 276 9.97 -17.94 30.00
C LYS A 276 8.64 -18.39 30.56
N VAL A 277 8.55 -18.49 31.86
CA VAL A 277 7.32 -18.70 32.62
C VAL A 277 7.14 -17.49 33.56
N TYR A 278 6.05 -16.75 33.39
CA TYR A 278 5.79 -15.46 34.06
C TYR A 278 7.01 -14.51 33.96
N ASP A 279 7.57 -14.36 32.74
CA ASP A 279 8.78 -13.60 32.42
C ASP A 279 10.09 -14.08 33.07
N ILE A 280 10.06 -15.14 33.86
CA ILE A 280 11.27 -15.77 34.45
C ILE A 280 11.85 -16.75 33.42
N PRO A 281 13.11 -16.62 33.02
CA PRO A 281 13.76 -17.55 32.08
C PRO A 281 13.96 -18.90 32.80
N VAL A 282 13.41 -19.97 32.23
CA VAL A 282 13.46 -21.31 32.80
C VAL A 282 14.28 -22.29 31.98
N MET A 283 14.40 -22.05 30.66
CA MET A 283 15.12 -22.99 29.77
C MET A 283 15.67 -22.26 28.53
N TYR A 284 16.88 -22.61 28.13
CA TYR A 284 17.52 -22.10 26.93
C TYR A 284 17.76 -23.23 25.94
N PHE A 285 17.45 -22.95 24.65
CA PHE A 285 17.74 -23.83 23.53
C PHE A 285 18.51 -23.06 22.46
N PRO A 286 19.72 -23.51 22.06
CA PRO A 286 20.42 -22.92 20.92
C PRO A 286 19.58 -22.94 19.63
N LYS A 287 18.89 -24.07 19.40
CA LYS A 287 17.93 -24.26 18.32
C LYS A 287 16.83 -25.21 18.74
N PHE A 288 15.60 -24.88 18.42
CA PHE A 288 14.49 -25.81 18.50
C PHE A 288 13.42 -25.49 17.46
N PHE A 289 12.48 -26.36 17.30
CA PHE A 289 11.33 -26.14 16.45
C PHE A 289 10.07 -26.78 17.02
N HIS A 290 8.93 -26.27 16.60
CA HIS A 290 7.66 -26.96 16.77
C HIS A 290 6.89 -26.98 15.45
N PRO A 291 5.90 -27.91 15.28
CA PRO A 291 5.05 -27.96 14.11
C PRO A 291 4.32 -26.65 13.88
N GLY A 292 4.16 -26.27 12.65
CA GLY A 292 3.28 -25.15 12.27
C GLY A 292 1.81 -25.45 12.58
N PRO A 293 0.98 -24.43 12.64
CA PRO A 293 -0.41 -24.55 13.12
C PRO A 293 -1.31 -25.48 12.25
N THR A 294 -0.90 -25.76 11.03
CA THR A 294 -1.68 -26.62 10.10
C THR A 294 -1.34 -28.10 10.19
N VAL A 295 -0.42 -28.49 11.06
CA VAL A 295 0.04 -29.88 11.19
C VAL A 295 -0.73 -30.61 12.29
N LYS A 296 -1.43 -31.69 11.94
CA LYS A 296 -2.23 -32.45 12.92
C LYS A 296 -1.38 -33.33 13.85
N ARG A 297 -0.25 -33.86 13.40
CA ARG A 297 0.68 -34.68 14.19
C ARG A 297 2.10 -34.53 13.66
N GLN A 298 3.06 -34.23 14.52
CA GLN A 298 4.49 -34.25 14.23
C GLN A 298 5.27 -34.46 15.53
N SER A 299 6.40 -35.19 15.47
CA SER A 299 7.31 -35.31 16.60
C SER A 299 8.01 -33.96 16.81
N GLY A 300 8.09 -33.50 18.05
CA GLY A 300 8.71 -32.23 18.43
C GLY A 300 8.29 -31.78 19.82
N LEU A 301 8.82 -30.65 20.28
CA LEU A 301 8.40 -30.02 21.51
C LEU A 301 6.97 -29.47 21.29
N LEU A 302 6.04 -29.95 22.07
CA LEU A 302 4.66 -29.42 22.06
C LEU A 302 4.62 -28.06 22.73
N VAL A 303 3.71 -27.21 22.26
CA VAL A 303 3.43 -25.93 22.89
C VAL A 303 2.98 -26.21 24.33
N PRO A 304 3.60 -25.61 25.35
CA PRO A 304 3.21 -25.85 26.73
C PRO A 304 1.75 -25.46 26.96
N HIS A 305 0.97 -26.36 27.51
CA HIS A 305 -0.38 -26.11 28.03
C HIS A 305 -0.31 -25.95 29.53
N ILE A 306 -0.51 -24.75 30.02
CA ILE A 306 -0.62 -24.48 31.45
C ILE A 306 -2.11 -24.37 31.78
N ASN A 307 -2.63 -25.35 32.46
CA ASN A 307 -4.01 -25.34 33.01
C ASN A 307 -3.98 -24.87 34.43
N ASN A 308 -4.76 -23.84 34.74
CA ASN A 308 -4.97 -23.39 36.10
C ASN A 308 -6.33 -23.92 36.59
N SER A 309 -6.33 -24.79 37.55
CA SER A 309 -7.54 -25.35 38.19
C SER A 309 -7.66 -24.82 39.60
N ASN A 310 -8.83 -24.34 40.00
CA ASN A 310 -9.10 -23.87 41.33
C ASN A 310 -9.05 -25.02 42.41
N ILE A 311 -9.00 -26.27 41.95
CA ILE A 311 -9.00 -27.47 42.82
C ILE A 311 -7.61 -28.12 42.84
N LEU A 312 -6.91 -28.16 41.71
CA LEU A 312 -5.64 -28.92 41.56
C LEU A 312 -4.41 -28.03 41.38
N GLY A 313 -4.56 -26.70 41.39
CA GLY A 313 -3.46 -25.77 41.06
C GLY A 313 -3.09 -25.73 39.60
N SER A 314 -1.87 -25.26 39.32
CA SER A 314 -1.37 -25.16 37.94
C SER A 314 -0.69 -26.48 37.55
N SER A 315 -1.02 -27.03 36.38
CA SER A 315 -0.41 -28.20 35.77
C SER A 315 0.11 -27.92 34.38
#